data_bcb745f5b828c6e5d7cb02f60c7a06cc
#
_entry.id   bcb745f5b828c6e5d7cb02f60c7a06cc
#
_cell.length_a   1.000
_cell.length_b   1.000
_cell.length_c   1.000
_cell.angle_alpha   90.00
_cell.angle_beta   90.00
_cell.angle_gamma   90.00
#
_symmetry.space_group_name_H-M   'P 1'
#
loop_
_entity.id
_entity.type
_entity.pdbx_description
1 polymer ?
#
loop_
_entity_poly.entity_id
_entity_poly.type
_entity_poly.pdbx_seq_one_letter_code
_entity_poly.pdbx_strand_id
1 'polypeptide(L)'
;SMIHVGINGYGTIGKRVAAAVDVQPDMTVVGVSKRSLDHEAAAAVDRGFDLYAPDTADPGGGCDIPLAGSTAALIADSDVVVDATPAGVGADNAEQYAQTETAVVFQGGEASTVAPTSFCARANYAETVGQAATRVVSCNTTGLARLISPLDEQFGVASVDCTLIRRGGDPTQSDRGPIN
;
A
#
# COMPACT_ATOMS: atom_id res chain seq x y z
N SER A 1 -7.42 -9.35 19.49
CA SER A 1 -8.55 -8.86 18.69
C SER A 1 -8.16 -8.91 17.22
N MET A 2 -9.14 -9.11 16.35
CA MET A 2 -8.96 -9.07 14.90
C MET A 2 -8.70 -7.63 14.47
N ILE A 3 -7.72 -7.41 13.61
CA ILE A 3 -7.40 -6.09 13.03
C ILE A 3 -8.11 -5.96 11.69
N HIS A 4 -8.92 -4.92 11.52
CA HIS A 4 -9.66 -4.63 10.30
C HIS A 4 -8.84 -3.76 9.37
N VAL A 5 -8.47 -4.30 8.19
CA VAL A 5 -7.58 -3.64 7.24
C VAL A 5 -8.33 -3.25 5.98
N GLY A 6 -8.36 -1.95 5.69
CA GLY A 6 -8.83 -1.42 4.42
C GLY A 6 -7.66 -1.25 3.43
N ILE A 7 -7.91 -1.52 2.15
CA ILE A 7 -6.91 -1.32 1.09
C ILE A 7 -7.41 -0.24 0.14
N ASN A 8 -6.81 0.94 0.19
CA ASN A 8 -7.10 2.02 -0.75
C ASN A 8 -6.13 1.96 -1.94
N GLY A 9 -6.65 1.61 -3.11
CA GLY A 9 -5.88 1.34 -4.31
C GLY A 9 -5.66 -0.15 -4.56
N TYR A 10 -6.42 -0.74 -5.49
CA TYR A 10 -6.34 -2.16 -5.83
C TYR A 10 -5.63 -2.36 -7.18
N GLY A 11 -4.40 -1.86 -7.28
CA GLY A 11 -3.46 -2.08 -8.38
C GLY A 11 -2.47 -3.20 -8.06
N THR A 12 -1.31 -3.19 -8.73
CA THR A 12 -0.26 -4.22 -8.60
C THR A 12 0.17 -4.44 -7.13
N ILE A 13 0.32 -3.38 -6.35
CA ILE A 13 0.73 -3.48 -4.93
C ILE A 13 -0.47 -3.82 -4.06
N GLY A 14 -1.58 -3.08 -4.20
CA GLY A 14 -2.78 -3.28 -3.37
C GLY A 14 -3.31 -4.71 -3.41
N LYS A 15 -3.32 -5.35 -4.57
CA LYS A 15 -3.68 -6.78 -4.72
C LYS A 15 -2.82 -7.71 -3.87
N ARG A 16 -1.53 -7.45 -3.80
CA ARG A 16 -0.57 -8.26 -3.04
C ARG A 16 -0.69 -8.02 -1.55
N VAL A 17 -0.94 -6.76 -1.16
CA VAL A 17 -1.20 -6.42 0.24
C VAL A 17 -2.49 -7.07 0.71
N ALA A 18 -3.59 -6.96 -0.03
CA ALA A 18 -4.85 -7.60 0.30
C ALA A 18 -4.68 -9.12 0.48
N ALA A 19 -4.00 -9.79 -0.47
CA ALA A 19 -3.72 -11.22 -0.38
C ALA A 19 -2.81 -11.59 0.80
N ALA A 20 -1.87 -10.72 1.18
CA ALA A 20 -1.00 -10.96 2.32
C ALA A 20 -1.74 -10.78 3.66
N VAL A 21 -2.65 -9.83 3.74
CA VAL A 21 -3.51 -9.61 4.92
C VAL A 21 -4.50 -10.76 5.08
N ASP A 22 -5.13 -11.20 4.00
CA ASP A 22 -6.17 -12.22 4.00
C ASP A 22 -5.72 -13.58 4.58
N VAL A 23 -4.41 -13.88 4.51
CA VAL A 23 -3.85 -15.11 5.09
C VAL A 23 -3.36 -14.95 6.53
N GLN A 24 -3.47 -13.76 7.14
CA GLN A 24 -3.06 -13.55 8.53
C GLN A 24 -4.16 -13.99 9.50
N PRO A 25 -3.80 -14.69 10.58
CA PRO A 25 -4.81 -15.22 11.52
C PRO A 25 -5.40 -14.14 12.45
N ASP A 26 -4.80 -12.96 12.51
CA ASP A 26 -5.17 -11.84 13.39
C ASP A 26 -5.64 -10.60 12.63
N MET A 27 -5.77 -10.70 11.31
CA MET A 27 -6.23 -9.62 10.44
C MET A 27 -7.40 -10.07 9.56
N THR A 28 -8.21 -9.11 9.12
CA THR A 28 -9.21 -9.32 8.08
C THR A 28 -9.23 -8.15 7.13
N VAL A 29 -9.43 -8.42 5.84
CA VAL A 29 -9.63 -7.37 4.83
C VAL A 29 -11.09 -6.91 4.93
N VAL A 30 -11.32 -5.65 5.31
CA VAL A 30 -12.65 -5.02 5.29
C VAL A 30 -13.15 -4.89 3.85
N GLY A 31 -12.24 -4.49 2.97
CA GLY A 31 -12.51 -4.34 1.56
C GLY A 31 -11.37 -3.63 0.85
N VAL A 32 -11.57 -3.42 -0.44
CA VAL A 32 -10.60 -2.73 -1.30
C VAL A 32 -11.28 -1.58 -2.03
N SER A 33 -10.59 -0.45 -2.19
CA SER A 33 -11.10 0.68 -2.95
C SER A 33 -10.36 0.83 -4.27
N LYS A 34 -11.08 1.15 -5.34
CA LYS A 34 -10.52 1.38 -6.67
C LYS A 34 -11.30 2.48 -7.38
N ARG A 35 -10.55 3.41 -8.01
CA ARG A 35 -11.14 4.51 -8.77
C ARG A 35 -11.70 4.06 -10.12
N SER A 36 -10.99 3.20 -10.83
CA SER A 36 -11.42 2.66 -12.13
C SER A 36 -12.14 1.34 -11.91
N LEU A 37 -13.40 1.27 -12.32
CA LEU A 37 -14.22 0.05 -12.24
C LEU A 37 -13.99 -0.83 -13.46
N ASP A 38 -12.78 -1.33 -13.59
CA ASP A 38 -12.29 -2.14 -14.68
C ASP A 38 -12.22 -3.64 -14.32
N HIS A 39 -11.57 -4.44 -15.17
CA HIS A 39 -11.38 -5.87 -14.94
C HIS A 39 -10.62 -6.19 -13.64
N GLU A 40 -9.78 -5.29 -13.13
CA GLU A 40 -9.11 -5.48 -11.84
C GLU A 40 -10.08 -5.29 -10.67
N ALA A 41 -11.04 -4.36 -10.80
CA ALA A 41 -12.12 -4.19 -9.84
C ALA A 41 -13.02 -5.44 -9.81
N ALA A 42 -13.39 -5.98 -10.98
CA ALA A 42 -14.13 -7.25 -11.07
C ALA A 42 -13.35 -8.40 -10.42
N ALA A 43 -12.05 -8.50 -10.66
CA ALA A 43 -11.20 -9.52 -10.04
C ALA A 43 -11.11 -9.41 -8.51
N ALA A 44 -11.30 -8.23 -7.93
CA ALA A 44 -11.38 -8.08 -6.47
C ALA A 44 -12.64 -8.76 -5.92
N VAL A 45 -13.78 -8.51 -6.56
CA VAL A 45 -15.07 -9.11 -6.20
C VAL A 45 -15.04 -10.63 -6.39
N ASP A 46 -14.48 -11.12 -7.50
CA ASP A 46 -14.33 -12.55 -7.77
C ASP A 46 -13.46 -13.27 -6.72
N ARG A 47 -12.56 -12.53 -6.07
CA ARG A 47 -11.77 -13.03 -4.94
C ARG A 47 -12.49 -12.97 -3.59
N GLY A 48 -13.70 -12.42 -3.56
CA GLY A 48 -14.50 -12.31 -2.36
C GLY A 48 -14.24 -11.05 -1.53
N PHE A 49 -13.52 -10.06 -2.06
CA PHE A 49 -13.34 -8.77 -1.39
C PHE A 49 -14.52 -7.84 -1.69
N ASP A 50 -14.99 -7.15 -0.67
CA ASP A 50 -15.94 -6.06 -0.84
C ASP A 50 -15.25 -4.89 -1.57
N LEU A 51 -15.87 -4.39 -2.64
CA LEU A 51 -15.35 -3.32 -3.45
C LEU A 51 -15.97 -1.98 -3.05
N TYR A 52 -15.12 -1.02 -2.79
CA TYR A 52 -15.46 0.37 -2.52
C TYR A 52 -14.93 1.27 -3.63
N ALA A 53 -15.50 2.45 -3.78
CA ALA A 53 -15.03 3.42 -4.76
C ALA A 53 -15.18 4.87 -4.24
N PRO A 54 -14.28 5.80 -4.65
CA PRO A 54 -14.47 7.21 -4.38
C PRO A 54 -15.65 7.77 -5.20
N ASP A 55 -16.23 8.89 -4.77
CA ASP A 55 -17.32 9.55 -5.50
C ASP A 55 -16.92 9.97 -6.93
N THR A 56 -15.61 10.11 -7.16
CA THR A 56 -15.01 10.40 -8.46
C THR A 56 -14.65 9.15 -9.27
N ALA A 57 -15.23 8.01 -8.92
CA ALA A 57 -14.95 6.75 -9.62
C ALA A 57 -15.31 6.83 -11.09
N ASP A 58 -14.45 6.26 -11.92
CA ASP A 58 -14.71 6.05 -13.34
C ASP A 58 -15.50 4.75 -13.50
N PRO A 59 -16.73 4.79 -14.02
CA PRO A 59 -17.57 3.59 -14.15
C PRO A 59 -17.00 2.54 -15.08
N GLY A 60 -15.88 2.82 -15.76
CA GLY A 60 -15.27 1.87 -16.69
C GLY A 60 -16.16 1.53 -17.87
N GLY A 61 -15.72 0.65 -18.73
CA GLY A 61 -16.42 0.30 -19.99
C GLY A 61 -17.61 -0.66 -19.84
N GLY A 62 -18.54 -0.45 -18.88
CA GLY A 62 -19.84 -1.13 -18.89
C GLY A 62 -19.95 -2.44 -18.09
N CYS A 63 -19.06 -2.69 -17.15
CA CYS A 63 -19.28 -3.75 -16.15
C CYS A 63 -20.11 -3.20 -14.98
N ASP A 64 -21.25 -3.79 -14.73
CA ASP A 64 -22.04 -3.53 -13.52
C ASP A 64 -21.38 -4.29 -12.34
N ILE A 65 -20.41 -3.61 -11.70
CA ILE A 65 -19.66 -4.19 -10.58
C ILE A 65 -20.32 -3.71 -9.29
N PRO A 66 -20.76 -4.62 -8.40
CA PRO A 66 -21.39 -4.22 -7.14
C PRO A 66 -20.38 -3.49 -6.25
N LEU A 67 -20.80 -2.34 -5.72
CA LEU A 67 -20.05 -1.58 -4.73
C LEU A 67 -20.66 -1.78 -3.34
N ALA A 68 -19.80 -2.05 -2.36
CA ALA A 68 -20.19 -2.12 -0.95
C ALA A 68 -20.37 -0.72 -0.34
N GLY A 69 -19.68 0.29 -0.88
CA GLY A 69 -19.81 1.66 -0.40
C GLY A 69 -18.76 2.60 -0.97
N SER A 70 -18.63 3.77 -0.34
CA SER A 70 -17.62 4.77 -0.68
C SER A 70 -16.27 4.45 -0.03
N THR A 71 -15.17 5.02 -0.58
CA THR A 71 -13.85 4.94 0.04
C THR A 71 -13.86 5.50 1.48
N ALA A 72 -14.68 6.53 1.74
CA ALA A 72 -14.82 7.09 3.09
C ALA A 72 -15.43 6.06 4.07
N ALA A 73 -16.41 5.27 3.62
CA ALA A 73 -16.98 4.18 4.43
C ALA A 73 -15.93 3.09 4.72
N LEU A 74 -15.14 2.69 3.72
CA LEU A 74 -14.03 1.75 3.92
C LEU A 74 -13.05 2.24 5.00
N ILE A 75 -12.67 3.52 4.96
CA ILE A 75 -11.77 4.12 5.95
C ILE A 75 -12.39 4.06 7.35
N ALA A 76 -13.67 4.45 7.48
CA ALA A 76 -14.38 4.48 8.76
C ALA A 76 -14.53 3.09 9.41
N ASP A 77 -14.64 2.04 8.60
CA ASP A 77 -14.83 0.65 9.05
C ASP A 77 -13.48 -0.07 9.29
N SER A 78 -12.34 0.61 9.09
CA SER A 78 -11.00 0.03 9.21
C SER A 78 -10.26 0.52 10.45
N ASP A 79 -9.52 -0.37 11.13
CA ASP A 79 -8.53 0.00 12.16
C ASP A 79 -7.28 0.61 11.51
N VAL A 80 -6.91 0.09 10.35
CA VAL A 80 -5.79 0.58 9.54
C VAL A 80 -6.11 0.53 8.06
N VAL A 81 -5.70 1.55 7.32
CA VAL A 81 -5.76 1.57 5.86
C VAL A 81 -4.36 1.50 5.28
N VAL A 82 -4.16 0.61 4.31
CA VAL A 82 -2.98 0.65 3.46
C VAL A 82 -3.33 1.44 2.19
N ASP A 83 -2.74 2.62 2.07
CA ASP A 83 -2.86 3.44 0.85
C ASP A 83 -1.82 2.99 -0.17
N ALA A 84 -2.28 2.26 -1.18
CA ALA A 84 -1.51 1.76 -2.31
C ALA A 84 -1.91 2.47 -3.62
N THR A 85 -2.45 3.68 -3.52
CA THR A 85 -2.74 4.54 -4.66
C THR A 85 -1.44 5.01 -5.35
N PRO A 86 -1.49 5.50 -6.59
CA PRO A 86 -0.30 6.01 -7.27
C PRO A 86 0.38 7.14 -6.50
N ALA A 87 1.69 7.29 -6.67
CA ALA A 87 2.50 8.32 -6.03
C ALA A 87 1.89 9.72 -6.20
N GLY A 88 1.78 10.46 -5.11
CA GLY A 88 1.13 11.76 -5.02
C GLY A 88 -0.34 11.69 -4.62
N VAL A 89 -1.06 10.65 -5.00
CA VAL A 89 -2.48 10.49 -4.63
C VAL A 89 -2.65 10.19 -3.14
N GLY A 90 -1.74 9.40 -2.56
CA GLY A 90 -1.74 9.16 -1.11
C GLY A 90 -1.53 10.44 -0.30
N ALA A 91 -0.68 11.36 -0.79
CA ALA A 91 -0.50 12.67 -0.16
C ALA A 91 -1.79 13.51 -0.22
N ASP A 92 -2.53 13.46 -1.33
CA ASP A 92 -3.84 14.13 -1.46
C ASP A 92 -4.88 13.52 -0.51
N ASN A 93 -4.80 12.21 -0.25
CA ASN A 93 -5.69 11.50 0.67
C ASN A 93 -5.32 11.72 2.16
N ALA A 94 -4.12 12.22 2.46
CA ALA A 94 -3.60 12.28 3.84
C ALA A 94 -4.50 13.07 4.79
N GLU A 95 -5.12 14.15 4.33
CA GLU A 95 -6.05 14.95 5.13
C GLU A 95 -7.30 14.14 5.51
N GLN A 96 -7.81 13.31 4.62
CA GLN A 96 -8.96 12.45 4.89
C GLN A 96 -8.65 11.44 5.99
N TYR A 97 -7.46 10.82 5.97
CA TYR A 97 -7.04 9.91 7.04
C TYR A 97 -6.85 10.63 8.37
N ALA A 98 -6.25 11.84 8.35
CA ALA A 98 -6.02 12.63 9.55
C ALA A 98 -7.31 13.09 10.26
N GLN A 99 -8.44 13.09 9.56
CA GLN A 99 -9.76 13.40 10.11
C GLN A 99 -10.46 12.20 10.76
N THR A 100 -9.83 11.03 10.72
CA THR A 100 -10.33 9.78 11.30
C THR A 100 -9.39 9.28 12.39
N GLU A 101 -9.84 8.30 13.18
CA GLU A 101 -8.99 7.57 14.12
C GLU A 101 -8.24 6.40 13.46
N THR A 102 -8.46 6.18 12.16
CA THR A 102 -7.89 5.08 11.39
C THR A 102 -6.41 5.32 11.13
N ALA A 103 -5.57 4.37 11.49
CA ALA A 103 -4.15 4.44 11.16
C ALA A 103 -3.93 4.26 9.64
N VAL A 104 -2.86 4.85 9.09
CA VAL A 104 -2.55 4.74 7.67
C VAL A 104 -1.12 4.31 7.39
N VAL A 105 -0.96 3.40 6.43
CA VAL A 105 0.33 2.98 5.88
C VAL A 105 0.39 3.38 4.41
N PHE A 106 1.19 4.38 4.08
CA PHE A 106 1.37 4.84 2.69
C PHE A 106 2.35 3.93 1.95
N GLN A 107 1.85 3.20 0.97
CA GLN A 107 2.61 2.23 0.17
C GLN A 107 2.86 2.70 -1.28
N GLY A 108 2.21 3.76 -1.74
CA GLY A 108 2.19 4.21 -3.14
C GLY A 108 3.46 4.88 -3.66
N GLY A 109 4.52 4.98 -2.86
CA GLY A 109 5.76 5.66 -3.26
C GLY A 109 5.77 7.15 -2.91
N GLU A 110 5.04 7.53 -1.87
CA GLU A 110 4.95 8.90 -1.38
C GLU A 110 6.29 9.47 -0.91
N ALA A 111 6.41 10.80 -0.91
CA ALA A 111 7.55 11.50 -0.35
C ALA A 111 7.66 11.25 1.17
N SER A 112 8.87 11.40 1.73
CA SER A 112 9.12 11.18 3.16
C SER A 112 8.38 12.16 4.08
N THR A 113 7.82 13.22 3.53
CA THR A 113 7.04 14.24 4.23
C THR A 113 5.58 13.87 4.46
N VAL A 114 5.08 12.79 3.83
CA VAL A 114 3.68 12.36 3.94
C VAL A 114 3.33 11.81 5.32
N ALA A 115 4.31 11.25 6.01
CA ALA A 115 4.13 10.67 7.33
C ALA A 115 5.36 10.93 8.22
N PRO A 116 5.21 10.89 9.56
CA PRO A 116 6.31 11.13 10.50
C PRO A 116 7.45 10.13 10.37
N THR A 117 7.13 8.89 9.98
CA THR A 117 8.09 7.80 9.91
C THR A 117 8.13 7.17 8.52
N SER A 118 9.33 6.73 8.13
CA SER A 118 9.57 5.91 6.95
C SER A 118 9.92 4.50 7.38
N PHE A 119 9.07 3.55 7.06
CA PHE A 119 9.11 2.18 7.58
C PHE A 119 9.91 1.24 6.68
N CYS A 120 10.78 0.47 7.31
CA CYS A 120 11.34 -0.76 6.79
C CYS A 120 11.41 -1.78 7.92
N ALA A 121 10.66 -2.88 7.83
CA ALA A 121 10.51 -3.85 8.92
C ALA A 121 11.84 -4.34 9.51
N ARG A 122 12.87 -4.55 8.70
CA ARG A 122 14.18 -5.03 9.15
C ARG A 122 15.02 -3.95 9.82
N ALA A 123 14.79 -2.67 9.48
CA ALA A 123 15.65 -1.59 9.93
C ALA A 123 15.09 -0.86 11.16
N ASN A 124 13.79 -0.56 11.19
CA ASN A 124 13.22 0.33 12.20
C ASN A 124 11.78 0.00 12.63
N TYR A 125 11.45 -1.27 12.71
CA TYR A 125 10.10 -1.71 13.11
C TYR A 125 9.63 -1.05 14.41
N ALA A 126 10.48 -1.06 15.44
CA ALA A 126 10.11 -0.55 16.76
C ALA A 126 9.79 0.95 16.78
N GLU A 127 10.38 1.73 15.88
CA GLU A 127 10.17 3.18 15.79
C GLU A 127 8.80 3.53 15.18
N THR A 128 8.20 2.60 14.46
CA THR A 128 6.92 2.81 13.76
C THR A 128 5.72 2.25 14.50
N VAL A 129 5.94 1.42 15.51
CA VAL A 129 4.85 0.86 16.32
C VAL A 129 4.12 1.99 17.06
N GLY A 130 2.78 2.03 16.91
CA GLY A 130 1.92 3.02 17.56
C GLY A 130 1.83 4.36 16.84
N GLN A 131 2.45 4.51 15.67
CA GLN A 131 2.27 5.72 14.85
C GLN A 131 0.92 5.69 14.13
N ALA A 132 0.22 6.84 14.14
CA ALA A 132 -1.04 6.99 13.40
C ALA A 132 -0.83 6.95 11.87
N ALA A 133 0.36 7.37 11.41
CA ALA A 133 0.71 7.35 9.99
C ALA A 133 2.17 6.95 9.80
N THR A 134 2.42 6.08 8.85
CA THR A 134 3.77 5.73 8.39
C THR A 134 3.79 5.53 6.87
N ARG A 135 4.92 5.72 6.24
CA ARG A 135 5.10 5.34 4.85
C ARG A 135 6.09 4.20 4.71
N VAL A 136 5.86 3.32 3.76
CA VAL A 136 6.82 2.26 3.41
C VAL A 136 7.89 2.84 2.49
N VAL A 137 9.15 2.53 2.75
CA VAL A 137 10.25 2.91 1.87
C VAL A 137 10.18 2.17 0.53
N SER A 138 10.93 2.64 -0.47
CA SER A 138 10.94 2.01 -1.80
C SER A 138 11.39 0.54 -1.74
N CYS A 139 10.98 -0.24 -2.74
CA CYS A 139 11.39 -1.64 -2.88
C CYS A 139 12.92 -1.79 -2.92
N ASN A 140 13.63 -0.84 -3.53
CA ASN A 140 15.10 -0.84 -3.55
C ASN A 140 15.68 -0.60 -2.16
N THR A 141 15.17 0.38 -1.42
CA THR A 141 15.58 0.65 -0.04
C THR A 141 15.28 -0.54 0.87
N THR A 142 14.11 -1.16 0.72
CA THR A 142 13.76 -2.38 1.45
C THR A 142 14.74 -3.52 1.16
N GLY A 143 15.10 -3.73 -0.12
CA GLY A 143 16.09 -4.75 -0.51
C GLY A 143 17.47 -4.50 0.10
N LEU A 144 17.94 -3.25 0.04
CA LEU A 144 19.22 -2.87 0.65
C LEU A 144 19.21 -3.02 2.17
N ALA A 145 18.18 -2.55 2.85
CA ALA A 145 18.08 -2.65 4.30
C ALA A 145 18.03 -4.11 4.77
N ARG A 146 17.34 -4.99 4.07
CA ARG A 146 17.31 -6.43 4.37
C ARG A 146 18.66 -7.11 4.23
N LEU A 147 19.53 -6.59 3.37
CA LEU A 147 20.88 -7.11 3.18
C LEU A 147 21.87 -6.48 4.18
N ILE A 148 21.81 -5.17 4.36
CA ILE A 148 22.78 -4.42 5.15
C ILE A 148 22.55 -4.59 6.66
N SER A 149 21.30 -4.53 7.13
CA SER A 149 21.03 -4.56 8.58
C SER A 149 21.60 -5.79 9.28
N PRO A 150 21.47 -7.04 8.78
CA PRO A 150 22.09 -8.19 9.42
C PRO A 150 23.61 -8.15 9.43
N LEU A 151 24.23 -7.55 8.39
CA LEU A 151 25.68 -7.39 8.34
C LEU A 151 26.17 -6.37 9.34
N ASP A 152 25.43 -5.25 9.47
CA ASP A 152 25.74 -4.22 10.45
C ASP A 152 25.58 -4.73 11.89
N GLU A 153 24.50 -5.45 12.16
CA GLU A 153 24.24 -6.06 13.48
C GLU A 153 25.36 -7.03 13.89
N GLN A 154 25.90 -7.79 12.95
CA GLN A 154 26.88 -8.85 13.26
C GLN A 154 28.33 -8.37 13.21
N PHE A 155 28.66 -7.47 12.31
CA PHE A 155 30.07 -7.12 12.01
C PHE A 155 30.36 -5.63 12.16
N GLY A 156 29.35 -4.78 12.21
CA GLY A 156 29.48 -3.35 12.06
C GLY A 156 29.81 -2.94 10.62
N VAL A 157 29.04 -2.03 10.04
CA VAL A 157 29.23 -1.54 8.67
C VAL A 157 29.57 -0.07 8.71
N ALA A 158 30.79 0.28 8.29
CA ALA A 158 31.25 1.67 8.30
C ALA A 158 30.76 2.46 7.07
N SER A 159 30.67 1.81 5.91
CA SER A 159 30.19 2.41 4.66
C SER A 159 29.68 1.35 3.70
N VAL A 160 28.78 1.74 2.80
CA VAL A 160 28.25 0.86 1.75
C VAL A 160 28.24 1.61 0.42
N ASP A 161 28.87 1.02 -0.59
CA ASP A 161 28.73 1.42 -1.98
C ASP A 161 27.85 0.38 -2.71
N CYS A 162 26.79 0.81 -3.35
CA CYS A 162 25.90 -0.10 -4.06
C CYS A 162 25.48 0.43 -5.43
N THR A 163 25.36 -0.50 -6.38
CA THR A 163 24.83 -0.22 -7.71
C THR A 163 23.48 -0.92 -7.88
N LEU A 164 22.45 -0.17 -8.20
CA LEU A 164 21.10 -0.70 -8.45
C LEU A 164 20.86 -0.80 -9.96
N ILE A 165 20.75 -2.02 -10.44
CA ILE A 165 20.36 -2.29 -11.83
C ILE A 165 18.84 -2.51 -11.83
N ARG A 166 18.11 -1.58 -12.47
CA ARG A 166 16.65 -1.60 -12.52
C ARG A 166 16.13 -1.95 -13.90
N ARG A 167 15.12 -2.76 -13.94
CA ARG A 167 14.34 -3.08 -15.14
C ARG A 167 12.88 -2.75 -14.93
N GLY A 168 12.14 -2.48 -16.01
CA GLY A 168 10.69 -2.40 -15.96
C GLY A 168 10.12 -3.77 -15.55
N GLY A 169 9.42 -3.82 -14.44
CA GLY A 169 8.74 -5.04 -13.95
C GLY A 169 7.22 -4.95 -14.06
N ASP A 170 6.72 -3.77 -14.42
CA ASP A 170 5.30 -3.48 -14.55
C ASP A 170 5.04 -2.94 -15.97
N PRO A 171 4.10 -3.53 -16.72
CA PRO A 171 3.74 -3.09 -18.08
C PRO A 171 3.36 -1.60 -18.17
N THR A 172 2.92 -1.01 -17.08
CA THR A 172 2.55 0.42 -17.01
C THR A 172 3.75 1.35 -16.85
N GLN A 173 4.95 0.81 -16.57
CA GLN A 173 6.19 1.59 -16.37
C GLN A 173 7.06 1.62 -17.65
N SER A 174 6.47 2.05 -18.75
CA SER A 174 7.15 2.10 -20.07
C SER A 174 8.36 3.02 -20.15
N ASP A 175 8.51 3.94 -19.18
CA ASP A 175 9.63 4.88 -19.07
C ASP A 175 10.92 4.25 -18.51
N ARG A 176 10.84 3.01 -18.02
CA ARG A 176 11.97 2.33 -17.36
C ARG A 176 12.70 1.29 -18.22
N GLY A 177 12.56 1.38 -19.52
CA GLY A 177 13.19 0.47 -20.48
C GLY A 177 12.40 -0.82 -20.74
N PRO A 178 12.92 -1.71 -21.60
CA PRO A 178 12.21 -2.90 -22.02
C PRO A 178 11.95 -3.85 -20.84
N ILE A 179 10.76 -4.44 -20.85
CA ILE A 179 10.40 -5.53 -19.96
C ILE A 179 11.03 -6.81 -20.51
N ASN A 180 11.79 -7.52 -19.71
CA ASN A 180 12.32 -8.83 -20.04
C ASN A 180 11.58 -9.93 -19.30
#